data_c115cf99c1cfc2c94ab97b1a98d49a0c
#
_entry.id   c115cf99c1cfc2c94ab97b1a98d49a0c
#
_cell.length_a   1.000
_cell.length_b   1.000
_cell.length_c   1.000
_cell.angle_alpha   90.00
_cell.angle_beta   90.00
_cell.angle_gamma   90.00
#
_symmetry.space_group_name_H-M   'P 1'
#
loop_
_entity.id
_entity.type
_entity.pdbx_description
1 polymer ?
#
loop_
_entity_poly.entity_id
_entity_poly.type
_entity_poly.pdbx_seq_one_letter_code
_entity_poly.pdbx_strand_id
1 'polypeptide(L)'
;MSSLWDKIQEMLEGDFIEDAFPVLVRQGVKDADVFMHSLGCSVWNTLGHELGYMAVAEGPAPVASGDNIRSDSVWFDKGNITPCVLIEFERYDGSERGKAKLITKLTNLMEASQRWDHQPVLLVLSTWSSGLVSAPDFAALEELFRKGVSNSKGSRIPKPTGCSLLLHRMFFRPDFDGILRLKHMKFRWS
;
A
#
# COMPACT_ATOMS: atom_id res chain seq x y z
N MET A 1 2.08 9.46 23.07
CA MET A 1 2.52 8.31 22.23
C MET A 1 2.29 8.69 20.79
N SER A 2 3.28 8.53 19.92
CA SER A 2 3.11 8.75 18.48
C SER A 2 2.09 7.75 17.93
N SER A 3 1.26 8.20 17.00
CA SER A 3 0.29 7.31 16.31
C SER A 3 1.02 6.27 15.45
N LEU A 4 0.30 5.22 15.00
CA LEU A 4 0.89 4.24 14.09
C LEU A 4 1.38 4.89 12.79
N TRP A 5 0.63 5.84 12.27
CA TRP A 5 0.99 6.57 11.05
C TRP A 5 2.22 7.46 11.23
N ASP A 6 2.39 8.14 12.38
CA ASP A 6 3.61 8.92 12.66
C ASP A 6 4.84 8.00 12.61
N LYS A 7 4.75 6.81 13.22
CA LYS A 7 5.83 5.82 13.21
C LYS A 7 6.14 5.29 11.80
N ILE A 8 5.11 5.00 11.00
CA ILE A 8 5.29 4.56 9.60
C ILE A 8 6.01 5.65 8.81
N GLN A 9 5.55 6.89 8.91
CA GLN A 9 6.14 8.00 8.17
C GLN A 9 7.56 8.27 8.64
N GLU A 10 7.80 8.35 9.94
CA GLU A 10 9.11 8.57 10.52
C GLU A 10 10.14 7.53 10.06
N MET A 11 9.77 6.25 10.06
CA MET A 11 10.65 5.19 9.59
C MET A 11 10.92 5.28 8.08
N LEU A 12 9.89 5.51 7.26
CA LEU A 12 10.06 5.59 5.81
C LEU A 12 10.82 6.84 5.36
N GLU A 13 10.68 7.97 6.07
CA GLU A 13 11.43 9.22 5.81
C GLU A 13 12.83 9.20 6.41
N GLY A 14 13.10 8.30 7.36
CA GLY A 14 14.42 8.07 7.97
C GLY A 14 15.29 7.12 7.17
N ASP A 15 16.23 6.48 7.85
CA ASP A 15 17.25 5.63 7.22
C ASP A 15 16.79 4.20 6.90
N PHE A 16 15.57 3.81 7.30
CA PHE A 16 15.05 2.46 7.16
C PHE A 16 15.18 1.90 5.73
N ILE A 17 14.79 2.68 4.70
CA ILE A 17 14.89 2.22 3.31
C ILE A 17 16.34 2.03 2.88
N GLU A 18 17.21 2.95 3.30
CA GLU A 18 18.64 2.89 2.93
C GLU A 18 19.36 1.74 3.62
N ASP A 19 19.00 1.45 4.86
CA ASP A 19 19.61 0.38 5.66
C ASP A 19 19.07 -1.01 5.27
N ALA A 20 17.76 -1.18 5.20
CA ALA A 20 17.14 -2.47 4.93
C ALA A 20 17.08 -2.80 3.42
N PHE A 21 16.99 -1.80 2.56
CA PHE A 21 16.82 -1.95 1.11
C PHE A 21 17.78 -1.04 0.31
N PRO A 22 19.11 -1.13 0.54
CA PRO A 22 20.07 -0.24 -0.12
C PRO A 22 20.03 -0.33 -1.65
N VAL A 23 19.53 -1.45 -2.20
CA VAL A 23 19.31 -1.62 -3.63
C VAL A 23 18.34 -0.58 -4.20
N LEU A 24 17.34 -0.12 -3.44
CA LEU A 24 16.38 0.87 -3.91
C LEU A 24 17.00 2.28 -4.02
N VAL A 25 18.00 2.58 -3.21
CA VAL A 25 18.57 3.93 -3.05
C VAL A 25 19.96 4.03 -3.68
N ARG A 26 20.88 3.12 -3.31
CA ARG A 26 22.30 3.19 -3.67
C ARG A 26 22.59 2.48 -5.00
N GLN A 27 22.33 1.18 -5.10
CA GLN A 27 22.65 0.40 -6.30
C GLN A 27 21.67 0.67 -7.44
N GLY A 28 20.38 0.77 -7.09
CA GLY A 28 19.30 0.85 -8.05
C GLY A 28 18.91 -0.51 -8.64
N VAL A 29 17.77 -0.55 -9.29
CA VAL A 29 17.21 -1.77 -9.91
C VAL A 29 16.88 -1.51 -11.37
N LYS A 30 17.03 -2.52 -12.23
CA LYS A 30 16.46 -2.45 -13.58
C LYS A 30 14.95 -2.54 -13.48
N ASP A 31 14.26 -1.78 -14.35
CA ASP A 31 12.80 -1.80 -14.41
C ASP A 31 12.35 -3.20 -14.86
N ALA A 32 11.95 -3.98 -13.89
CA ALA A 32 11.26 -5.23 -14.06
C ALA A 32 10.08 -5.21 -13.10
N ASP A 33 8.88 -5.00 -13.63
CA ASP A 33 7.66 -4.79 -12.84
C ASP A 33 7.48 -5.79 -11.70
N VAL A 34 7.72 -7.07 -11.98
CA VAL A 34 7.60 -8.14 -10.98
C VAL A 34 8.59 -7.95 -9.84
N PHE A 35 9.83 -7.59 -10.15
CA PHE A 35 10.86 -7.40 -9.13
C PHE A 35 10.59 -6.16 -8.27
N MET A 36 10.18 -5.05 -8.88
CA MET A 36 9.82 -3.83 -8.16
C MET A 36 8.60 -4.05 -7.25
N HIS A 37 7.61 -4.81 -7.71
CA HIS A 37 6.47 -5.18 -6.89
C HIS A 37 6.91 -6.02 -5.68
N SER A 38 7.72 -7.06 -5.90
CA SER A 38 8.22 -7.91 -4.82
C SER A 38 9.05 -7.13 -3.80
N LEU A 39 9.89 -6.18 -4.25
CA LEU A 39 10.65 -5.30 -3.34
C LEU A 39 9.72 -4.42 -2.52
N GLY A 40 8.69 -3.83 -3.14
CA GLY A 40 7.73 -3.00 -2.42
C GLY A 40 6.95 -3.77 -1.37
N CYS A 41 6.50 -4.98 -1.69
CA CYS A 41 5.87 -5.88 -0.71
C CYS A 41 6.83 -6.22 0.44
N SER A 42 8.12 -6.46 0.11
CA SER A 42 9.16 -6.74 1.12
C SER A 42 9.40 -5.53 2.02
N VAL A 43 9.42 -4.31 1.47
CA VAL A 43 9.53 -3.07 2.27
C VAL A 43 8.40 -3.00 3.30
N TRP A 44 7.16 -3.21 2.89
CA TRP A 44 6.02 -3.15 3.80
C TRP A 44 6.02 -4.28 4.83
N ASN A 45 6.40 -5.51 4.44
CA ASN A 45 6.51 -6.62 5.39
C ASN A 45 7.61 -6.36 6.43
N THR A 46 8.79 -5.92 6.00
CA THR A 46 9.90 -5.63 6.92
C THR A 46 9.52 -4.48 7.88
N LEU A 47 8.93 -3.41 7.34
CA LEU A 47 8.46 -2.29 8.16
C LEU A 47 7.46 -2.74 9.23
N GLY A 48 6.53 -3.63 8.87
CA GLY A 48 5.57 -4.19 9.84
C GLY A 48 6.28 -4.96 10.97
N HIS A 49 7.29 -5.75 10.64
CA HIS A 49 8.08 -6.48 11.63
C HIS A 49 8.87 -5.53 12.55
N GLU A 50 9.52 -4.51 11.99
CA GLU A 50 10.27 -3.49 12.75
C GLU A 50 9.35 -2.70 13.70
N LEU A 51 8.11 -2.44 13.29
CA LEU A 51 7.10 -1.79 14.12
C LEU A 51 6.44 -2.73 15.15
N GLY A 52 6.86 -4.01 15.22
CA GLY A 52 6.43 -4.97 16.21
C GLY A 52 5.22 -5.82 15.82
N TYR A 53 4.74 -5.72 14.60
CA TYR A 53 3.65 -6.54 14.06
C TYR A 53 4.16 -7.89 13.50
N MET A 54 3.24 -8.83 13.31
CA MET A 54 3.45 -10.00 12.45
C MET A 54 2.96 -9.64 11.04
N ALA A 55 3.88 -9.33 10.14
CA ALA A 55 3.55 -8.99 8.76
C ALA A 55 3.59 -10.24 7.87
N VAL A 56 2.53 -10.46 7.10
CA VAL A 56 2.34 -11.61 6.22
C VAL A 56 2.11 -11.13 4.80
N ALA A 57 2.92 -11.62 3.85
CA ALA A 57 2.72 -11.35 2.43
C ALA A 57 1.53 -12.12 1.88
N GLU A 58 0.85 -11.56 0.87
CA GLU A 58 -0.27 -12.20 0.19
C GLU A 58 -1.37 -12.68 1.16
N GLY A 59 -1.64 -11.90 2.20
CA GLY A 59 -2.59 -12.26 3.25
C GLY A 59 -4.02 -12.32 2.72
N PRO A 60 -4.69 -13.50 2.72
CA PRO A 60 -6.06 -13.61 2.24
C PRO A 60 -7.05 -13.03 3.24
N ALA A 61 -7.99 -12.21 2.77
CA ALA A 61 -9.15 -11.85 3.57
C ALA A 61 -10.07 -13.08 3.78
N PRO A 62 -10.86 -13.13 4.86
CA PRO A 62 -11.84 -14.19 5.06
C PRO A 62 -12.70 -14.42 3.83
N VAL A 63 -12.96 -15.69 3.51
CA VAL A 63 -13.71 -16.08 2.30
C VAL A 63 -15.16 -15.68 2.47
N ALA A 64 -15.61 -14.73 1.66
CA ALA A 64 -17.02 -14.49 1.43
C ALA A 64 -17.35 -15.02 0.03
N SER A 65 -18.51 -15.59 -0.17
CA SER A 65 -19.00 -16.21 -1.41
C SER A 65 -18.27 -15.80 -2.71
N GLY A 66 -17.18 -16.49 -3.03
CA GLY A 66 -16.67 -16.61 -4.40
C GLY A 66 -15.41 -15.84 -4.78
N ASP A 67 -15.00 -14.75 -4.14
CA ASP A 67 -13.83 -14.00 -4.55
C ASP A 67 -12.70 -14.05 -3.50
N ASN A 68 -11.52 -14.51 -3.91
CA ASN A 68 -10.32 -14.44 -3.08
C ASN A 68 -9.73 -13.03 -3.19
N ILE A 69 -9.88 -12.23 -2.14
CA ILE A 69 -9.14 -10.97 -1.99
C ILE A 69 -7.91 -11.25 -1.16
N ARG A 70 -6.76 -10.85 -1.68
CA ARG A 70 -5.48 -10.89 -0.97
C ARG A 70 -4.89 -9.50 -0.95
N SER A 71 -4.39 -9.10 0.19
CA SER A 71 -3.59 -7.89 0.32
C SER A 71 -2.11 -8.24 0.19
N ASP A 72 -1.34 -7.41 -0.48
CA ASP A 72 0.10 -7.62 -0.70
C ASP A 72 0.87 -7.76 0.63
N SER A 73 0.39 -7.09 1.69
CA SER A 73 0.84 -7.29 3.07
C SER A 73 -0.31 -7.10 4.05
N VAL A 74 -0.37 -7.93 5.07
CA VAL A 74 -1.28 -7.81 6.21
C VAL A 74 -0.48 -7.83 7.49
N TRP A 75 -0.68 -6.84 8.36
CA TRP A 75 -0.02 -6.78 9.65
C TRP A 75 -0.99 -7.17 10.75
N PHE A 76 -0.59 -8.14 11.55
CA PHE A 76 -1.36 -8.63 12.69
C PHE A 76 -0.74 -8.19 14.01
N ASP A 77 -1.56 -7.83 14.96
CA ASP A 77 -1.13 -7.73 16.35
C ASP A 77 -0.68 -9.11 16.85
N LYS A 78 0.51 -9.17 17.47
CA LYS A 78 1.10 -10.44 17.93
C LYS A 78 0.41 -11.03 19.15
N GLY A 79 -0.28 -10.22 19.94
CA GLY A 79 -0.93 -10.64 21.17
C GLY A 79 -2.25 -11.38 20.94
N ASN A 80 -3.03 -10.94 19.96
CA ASN A 80 -4.37 -11.45 19.72
C ASN A 80 -4.64 -11.90 18.27
N ILE A 81 -3.60 -11.81 17.39
CA ILE A 81 -3.69 -12.18 15.96
C ILE A 81 -4.79 -11.39 15.24
N THR A 82 -5.01 -10.13 15.65
CA THR A 82 -5.98 -9.24 14.99
C THR A 82 -5.30 -8.52 13.83
N PRO A 83 -5.90 -8.50 12.63
CA PRO A 83 -5.38 -7.72 11.50
C PRO A 83 -5.53 -6.22 11.80
N CYS A 84 -4.41 -5.50 11.78
CA CYS A 84 -4.35 -4.07 12.09
C CYS A 84 -4.17 -3.21 10.85
N VAL A 85 -3.39 -3.68 9.87
CA VAL A 85 -3.05 -2.94 8.66
C VAL A 85 -3.21 -3.83 7.44
N LEU A 86 -3.86 -3.31 6.40
CA LEU A 86 -3.94 -3.94 5.08
C LEU A 86 -3.23 -3.05 4.07
N ILE A 87 -2.37 -3.63 3.23
CA ILE A 87 -1.53 -2.90 2.29
C ILE A 87 -1.66 -3.48 0.90
N GLU A 88 -1.83 -2.59 -0.09
CA GLU A 88 -1.67 -2.86 -1.51
C GLU A 88 -0.52 -2.02 -2.06
N PHE A 89 0.37 -2.63 -2.85
CA PHE A 89 1.50 -1.97 -3.49
C PHE A 89 1.39 -2.10 -5.01
N GLU A 90 1.25 -0.99 -5.72
CA GLU A 90 0.89 -1.02 -7.12
C GLU A 90 1.70 -0.06 -7.99
N ARG A 91 2.04 -0.47 -9.21
CA ARG A 91 2.61 0.42 -10.22
C ARG A 91 1.56 1.42 -10.71
N TYR A 92 1.97 2.68 -10.79
CA TYR A 92 1.18 3.73 -11.42
C TYR A 92 1.96 4.38 -12.56
N ASP A 93 1.44 4.26 -13.78
CA ASP A 93 2.06 4.74 -15.03
C ASP A 93 1.41 6.01 -15.60
N GLY A 94 0.43 6.59 -14.90
CA GLY A 94 -0.29 7.78 -15.33
C GLY A 94 -1.42 7.52 -16.34
N SER A 95 -1.57 6.30 -16.82
CA SER A 95 -2.62 5.93 -17.77
C SER A 95 -4.01 5.83 -17.12
N GLU A 96 -5.07 5.88 -17.92
CA GLU A 96 -6.44 5.63 -17.45
C GLU A 96 -6.58 4.21 -16.89
N ARG A 97 -5.87 3.24 -17.47
CA ARG A 97 -5.82 1.87 -16.93
C ARG A 97 -5.15 1.84 -15.55
N GLY A 98 -4.06 2.59 -15.36
CA GLY A 98 -3.40 2.74 -14.07
C GLY A 98 -4.33 3.37 -13.03
N LYS A 99 -5.08 4.41 -13.40
CA LYS A 99 -6.09 5.03 -12.51
C LYS A 99 -7.18 4.03 -12.11
N ALA A 100 -7.76 3.32 -13.08
CA ALA A 100 -8.78 2.30 -12.83
C ALA A 100 -8.26 1.20 -11.90
N LYS A 101 -6.99 0.78 -12.08
CA LYS A 101 -6.34 -0.23 -11.23
C LYS A 101 -6.23 0.24 -9.78
N LEU A 102 -5.85 1.50 -9.53
CA LEU A 102 -5.79 2.05 -8.17
C LEU A 102 -7.17 2.08 -7.49
N ILE A 103 -8.22 2.42 -8.24
CA ILE A 103 -9.59 2.37 -7.72
C ILE A 103 -9.97 0.93 -7.34
N THR A 104 -9.64 -0.05 -8.19
CA THR A 104 -9.87 -1.47 -7.89
C THR A 104 -9.11 -1.92 -6.63
N LYS A 105 -7.84 -1.53 -6.49
CA LYS A 105 -7.03 -1.86 -5.31
C LYS A 105 -7.59 -1.23 -4.03
N LEU A 106 -8.01 0.03 -4.08
CA LEU A 106 -8.69 0.67 -2.96
C LEU A 106 -10.00 -0.06 -2.60
N THR A 107 -10.78 -0.45 -3.60
CA THR A 107 -12.01 -1.22 -3.41
C THR A 107 -11.73 -2.55 -2.71
N ASN A 108 -10.70 -3.27 -3.14
CA ASN A 108 -10.28 -4.54 -2.53
C ASN A 108 -9.85 -4.36 -1.06
N LEU A 109 -9.09 -3.31 -0.75
CA LEU A 109 -8.70 -2.98 0.63
C LEU A 109 -9.93 -2.74 1.52
N MET A 110 -10.89 -1.95 1.02
CA MET A 110 -12.12 -1.66 1.77
C MET A 110 -12.99 -2.91 1.95
N GLU A 111 -13.11 -3.75 0.92
CA GLU A 111 -13.83 -5.01 1.00
C GLU A 111 -13.13 -6.01 1.93
N ALA A 112 -11.80 -6.12 1.86
CA ALA A 112 -11.03 -6.94 2.78
C ALA A 112 -11.23 -6.50 4.23
N SER A 113 -11.20 -5.20 4.51
CA SER A 113 -11.48 -4.67 5.85
C SER A 113 -12.88 -5.05 6.34
N GLN A 114 -13.90 -4.97 5.48
CA GLN A 114 -15.25 -5.42 5.82
C GLN A 114 -15.31 -6.92 6.13
N ARG A 115 -14.59 -7.75 5.38
CA ARG A 115 -14.52 -9.20 5.61
C ARG A 115 -13.77 -9.57 6.90
N TRP A 116 -12.90 -8.68 7.38
CA TRP A 116 -12.25 -8.74 8.68
C TRP A 116 -13.05 -8.04 9.80
N ASP A 117 -14.39 -7.90 9.62
CA ASP A 117 -15.29 -7.26 10.60
C ASP A 117 -14.83 -5.86 11.02
N HIS A 118 -14.25 -5.10 10.08
CA HIS A 118 -13.69 -3.75 10.30
C HIS A 118 -12.61 -3.67 11.39
N GLN A 119 -11.90 -4.76 11.67
CA GLN A 119 -10.79 -4.77 12.61
C GLN A 119 -9.57 -3.95 12.18
N PRO A 120 -9.18 -3.93 10.86
CA PRO A 120 -8.06 -3.10 10.44
C PRO A 120 -8.30 -1.62 10.73
N VAL A 121 -7.31 -1.00 11.39
CA VAL A 121 -7.34 0.43 11.74
C VAL A 121 -6.68 1.31 10.67
N LEU A 122 -5.96 0.69 9.74
CA LEU A 122 -5.27 1.38 8.66
C LEU A 122 -5.31 0.58 7.35
N LEU A 123 -5.73 1.24 6.28
CA LEU A 123 -5.56 0.79 4.90
C LEU A 123 -4.43 1.59 4.25
N VAL A 124 -3.56 0.91 3.53
CA VAL A 124 -2.45 1.54 2.81
C VAL A 124 -2.57 1.22 1.34
N LEU A 125 -2.77 2.23 0.51
CA LEU A 125 -2.59 2.13 -0.93
C LEU A 125 -1.25 2.77 -1.28
N SER A 126 -0.23 1.95 -1.38
CA SER A 126 1.11 2.34 -1.75
C SER A 126 1.30 2.20 -3.25
N THR A 127 1.85 3.21 -3.87
CA THR A 127 2.10 3.22 -5.32
C THR A 127 3.58 3.47 -5.59
N TRP A 128 4.04 2.99 -6.74
CA TRP A 128 5.32 3.40 -7.27
C TRP A 128 5.21 3.86 -8.72
N SER A 129 6.06 4.76 -9.11
CA SER A 129 6.13 5.28 -10.48
C SER A 129 7.56 5.62 -10.85
N SER A 130 7.90 5.54 -12.14
CA SER A 130 9.20 5.92 -12.67
C SER A 130 9.08 6.92 -13.81
N GLY A 131 10.08 7.79 -13.94
CA GLY A 131 10.15 8.78 -15.01
C GLY A 131 9.13 9.93 -14.87
N LEU A 132 8.80 10.56 -16.01
CA LEU A 132 7.89 11.72 -16.06
C LEU A 132 6.43 11.23 -16.07
N VAL A 133 5.91 10.89 -14.92
CA VAL A 133 4.53 10.41 -14.75
C VAL A 133 3.79 11.38 -13.83
N SER A 134 2.56 11.77 -14.20
CA SER A 134 1.68 12.54 -13.33
C SER A 134 1.47 11.85 -11.99
N ALA A 135 1.21 12.61 -10.95
CA ALA A 135 0.85 11.99 -9.66
C ALA A 135 -0.53 11.31 -9.77
N PRO A 136 -0.77 10.23 -9.02
CA PRO A 136 -2.12 9.73 -8.82
C PRO A 136 -3.02 10.83 -8.24
N ASP A 137 -4.29 10.82 -8.64
CA ASP A 137 -5.27 11.73 -8.02
C ASP A 137 -5.66 11.21 -6.64
N PHE A 138 -4.83 11.54 -5.66
CA PHE A 138 -5.05 11.15 -4.27
C PHE A 138 -6.31 11.77 -3.69
N ALA A 139 -6.72 12.96 -4.18
CA ALA A 139 -7.95 13.59 -3.72
C ALA A 139 -9.19 12.79 -4.14
N ALA A 140 -9.20 12.31 -5.39
CA ALA A 140 -10.29 11.44 -5.87
C ALA A 140 -10.33 10.09 -5.13
N LEU A 141 -9.17 9.47 -4.85
CA LEU A 141 -9.10 8.22 -4.08
C LEU A 141 -9.57 8.40 -2.64
N GLU A 142 -9.20 9.50 -2.00
CA GLU A 142 -9.65 9.87 -0.65
C GLU A 142 -11.18 10.10 -0.62
N GLU A 143 -11.72 10.77 -1.63
CA GLU A 143 -13.15 10.97 -1.77
C GLU A 143 -13.91 9.65 -1.94
N LEU A 144 -13.38 8.72 -2.74
CA LEU A 144 -13.92 7.37 -2.88
C LEU A 144 -13.90 6.61 -1.55
N PHE A 145 -12.79 6.66 -0.82
CA PHE A 145 -12.69 6.06 0.51
C PHE A 145 -13.76 6.63 1.46
N ARG A 146 -13.91 7.95 1.49
CA ARG A 146 -14.85 8.65 2.37
C ARG A 146 -16.31 8.35 2.04
N LYS A 147 -16.66 8.31 0.74
CA LYS A 147 -18.04 8.04 0.27
C LYS A 147 -18.40 6.56 0.27
N GLY A 148 -17.41 5.69 0.30
CA GLY A 148 -17.56 4.26 0.02
C GLY A 148 -17.59 3.97 -1.48
N VAL A 149 -17.39 2.71 -1.82
CA VAL A 149 -17.25 2.20 -3.18
C VAL A 149 -18.30 1.13 -3.49
N SER A 150 -18.34 0.67 -4.74
CA SER A 150 -19.08 -0.53 -5.11
C SER A 150 -18.09 -1.57 -5.64
N ASN A 151 -18.24 -2.83 -5.21
CA ASN A 151 -17.39 -3.91 -5.71
C ASN A 151 -17.82 -4.35 -7.12
N SER A 152 -17.09 -5.31 -7.67
CA SER A 152 -17.34 -5.87 -9.01
C SER A 152 -18.74 -6.51 -9.18
N LYS A 153 -19.39 -6.86 -8.08
CA LYS A 153 -20.74 -7.43 -8.03
C LYS A 153 -21.83 -6.36 -7.83
N GLY A 154 -21.44 -5.08 -7.78
CA GLY A 154 -22.36 -3.97 -7.53
C GLY A 154 -22.76 -3.79 -6.06
N SER A 155 -22.20 -4.57 -5.14
CA SER A 155 -22.48 -4.42 -3.71
C SER A 155 -21.79 -3.18 -3.16
N ARG A 156 -22.51 -2.38 -2.36
CA ARG A 156 -21.99 -1.18 -1.71
C ARG A 156 -21.08 -1.55 -0.56
N ILE A 157 -19.89 -0.97 -0.53
CA ILE A 157 -18.92 -1.07 0.55
C ILE A 157 -18.78 0.33 1.15
N PRO A 158 -19.27 0.54 2.37
CA PRO A 158 -19.13 1.82 3.05
C PRO A 158 -17.68 2.08 3.50
N LYS A 159 -17.38 3.31 3.90
CA LYS A 159 -16.12 3.61 4.60
C LYS A 159 -16.00 2.71 5.83
N PRO A 160 -14.86 2.01 6.01
CA PRO A 160 -14.64 1.22 7.23
C PRO A 160 -14.62 2.11 8.48
N THR A 161 -15.38 1.71 9.50
CA THR A 161 -15.49 2.46 10.76
C THR A 161 -14.19 2.39 11.54
N GLY A 162 -13.74 3.53 12.09
CA GLY A 162 -12.50 3.60 12.90
C GLY A 162 -11.20 3.36 12.10
N CYS A 163 -11.29 3.31 10.77
CA CYS A 163 -10.16 3.04 9.90
C CYS A 163 -9.72 4.29 9.14
N SER A 164 -8.41 4.48 9.05
CA SER A 164 -7.78 5.55 8.26
C SER A 164 -7.22 5.00 6.95
N LEU A 165 -6.97 5.90 6.00
CA LEU A 165 -6.33 5.58 4.73
C LEU A 165 -5.00 6.33 4.63
N LEU A 166 -3.93 5.59 4.31
CA LEU A 166 -2.68 6.14 3.83
C LEU A 166 -2.57 5.96 2.33
N LEU A 167 -2.47 7.05 1.60
CA LEU A 167 -2.08 7.08 0.21
C LEU A 167 -0.58 7.41 0.15
N HIS A 168 0.21 6.45 -0.30
CA HIS A 168 1.66 6.54 -0.33
C HIS A 168 2.18 6.41 -1.75
N ARG A 169 3.26 7.12 -2.08
CA ARG A 169 3.92 7.04 -3.39
C ARG A 169 5.43 7.01 -3.25
N MET A 170 6.06 6.00 -3.83
CA MET A 170 7.49 5.93 -4.11
C MET A 170 7.74 6.44 -5.53
N PHE A 171 8.60 7.43 -5.66
CA PHE A 171 9.00 7.97 -6.96
C PHE A 171 10.43 7.56 -7.29
N PHE A 172 10.57 6.82 -8.41
CA PHE A 172 11.83 6.37 -8.93
C PHE A 172 12.25 7.19 -10.15
N ARG A 173 13.53 7.47 -10.25
CA ARG A 173 14.11 8.11 -11.42
C ARG A 173 15.06 7.15 -12.12
N PRO A 174 14.88 6.89 -13.42
CA PRO A 174 15.85 6.16 -14.21
C PRO A 174 17.12 7.01 -14.40
N ASP A 175 18.28 6.40 -14.32
CA ASP A 175 19.53 6.97 -14.80
C ASP A 175 19.76 6.67 -16.29
N PHE A 176 20.96 6.98 -16.80
CA PHE A 176 21.31 6.78 -18.21
C PHE A 176 21.28 5.32 -18.65
N ASP A 177 21.46 4.38 -17.72
CA ASP A 177 21.43 2.95 -17.99
C ASP A 177 20.05 2.31 -17.75
N GLY A 178 19.05 3.15 -17.48
CA GLY A 178 17.70 2.70 -17.16
C GLY A 178 17.55 2.09 -15.76
N ILE A 179 18.55 2.30 -14.90
CA ILE A 179 18.54 1.83 -13.52
C ILE A 179 17.70 2.79 -12.67
N LEU A 180 16.69 2.25 -12.01
CA LEU A 180 15.77 2.99 -11.16
C LEU A 180 16.35 3.16 -9.75
N ARG A 181 16.34 4.40 -9.25
CA ARG A 181 16.63 4.71 -7.85
C ARG A 181 15.51 5.50 -7.24
N LEU A 182 15.16 5.16 -6.01
CA LEU A 182 14.20 5.91 -5.21
C LEU A 182 14.73 7.33 -4.98
N LYS A 183 13.91 8.33 -5.25
CA LYS A 183 14.27 9.74 -5.11
C LYS A 183 13.51 10.45 -4.01
N HIS A 184 12.22 10.16 -3.89
CA HIS A 184 11.42 10.69 -2.82
C HIS A 184 10.16 9.85 -2.62
N MET A 185 9.56 10.02 -1.47
CA MET A 185 8.25 9.48 -1.12
C MET A 185 7.27 10.59 -0.82
N LYS A 186 6.00 10.32 -0.99
CA LYS A 186 4.90 11.22 -0.62
C LYS A 186 3.86 10.48 0.17
N PHE A 187 3.30 11.15 1.16
CA PHE A 187 2.29 10.63 2.06
C PHE A 187 1.06 11.54 2.05
N ARG A 188 -0.12 10.95 2.11
CA ARG A 188 -1.37 11.65 2.31
C ARG A 188 -2.28 10.79 3.18
N TRP A 189 -2.68 11.35 4.30
CA TRP A 189 -3.53 10.71 5.30
C TRP A 189 -4.99 11.18 5.19
N SER A 190 -5.94 10.24 5.43
CA SER A 190 -7.37 10.50 5.45
C SER A 190 -8.07 9.79 6.61
#